data_0fdf167101c389517f2f35e145f765d7
#
_entry.id   0fdf167101c389517f2f35e145f765d7
#
_cell.length_a   1.000
_cell.length_b   1.000
_cell.length_c   1.000
_cell.angle_alpha   90.00
_cell.angle_beta   90.00
_cell.angle_gamma   90.00
#
_symmetry.space_group_name_H-M   'P 1'
#
loop_
_entity.id
_entity.type
_entity.pdbx_description
1 polymer ?
#
loop_
_entity_poly.entity_id
_entity_poly.type
_entity_poly.pdbx_seq_one_letter_code
_entity_poly.pdbx_strand_id
1 'polypeptide(L)'
;RKFSLWGLSFKPKTDDMREAPSLTVIDHLLREGAIVTAYDPVAMEEAKRILGDRISFARDVYDACIDADALVIVTEWAEFRTPTFRVIGKLMNSKTIFDGRNIYEPEEMQELNFTYYSIGRKPVVASKKEL
;
A
#
# COMPACT_ATOMS: atom_id res chain seq x y z
N ARG A 1 3.64 9.63 -10.87
CA ARG A 1 2.78 8.55 -10.40
C ARG A 1 2.52 8.67 -8.92
N LYS A 2 1.36 8.19 -8.50
CA LYS A 2 0.96 8.24 -7.11
C LYS A 2 0.90 6.83 -6.55
N PHE A 3 1.56 6.62 -5.40
CA PHE A 3 1.53 5.33 -4.70
C PHE A 3 0.84 5.51 -3.37
N SER A 4 -0.08 4.58 -3.06
CA SER A 4 -0.64 4.43 -1.73
C SER A 4 0.22 3.42 -0.98
N LEU A 5 0.51 3.68 0.28
CA LEU A 5 1.33 2.79 1.09
C LEU A 5 0.62 2.50 2.40
N TRP A 6 0.37 1.21 2.66
CA TRP A 6 -0.25 0.76 3.89
C TRP A 6 0.78 0.13 4.80
N GLY A 7 0.94 0.70 5.98
CA GLY A 7 1.89 0.23 6.98
C GLY A 7 3.18 1.03 6.95
N LEU A 8 3.58 1.55 8.10
CA LEU A 8 4.77 2.37 8.23
C LEU A 8 5.78 1.77 9.20
N SER A 9 5.32 1.26 10.36
CA SER A 9 6.21 0.62 11.33
C SER A 9 6.71 -0.72 10.78
N PHE A 10 7.76 -1.26 11.40
CA PHE A 10 8.34 -2.51 10.90
C PHE A 10 7.46 -3.73 11.21
N LYS A 11 6.51 -3.62 12.13
CA LYS A 11 5.53 -4.67 12.44
C LYS A 11 4.26 -4.05 12.99
N PRO A 12 3.13 -4.80 13.01
CA PRO A 12 1.88 -4.29 13.57
C PRO A 12 1.96 -3.97 15.05
N LYS A 13 1.06 -3.12 15.51
CA LYS A 13 0.83 -2.79 16.93
C LYS A 13 1.98 -2.04 17.59
N THR A 14 2.79 -1.35 16.79
CA THR A 14 3.86 -0.49 17.31
C THR A 14 4.03 0.71 16.40
N ASP A 15 4.57 1.79 16.94
CA ASP A 15 5.00 2.96 16.17
C ASP A 15 6.50 2.96 15.90
N ASP A 16 7.19 1.84 16.21
CA ASP A 16 8.64 1.74 16.05
C ASP A 16 9.02 1.78 14.57
N MET A 17 9.70 2.84 14.18
CA MET A 17 10.14 3.08 12.81
C MET A 17 11.59 2.71 12.58
N ARG A 18 12.29 2.19 13.59
CA ARG A 18 13.69 1.80 13.43
C ARG A 18 13.79 0.66 12.43
N GLU A 19 14.65 0.83 11.44
CA GLU A 19 14.87 -0.15 10.36
C GLU A 19 13.58 -0.58 9.65
N ALA A 20 12.55 0.29 9.65
CA ALA A 20 11.29 -0.03 8.99
C ALA A 20 11.48 -0.11 7.47
N PRO A 21 11.04 -1.22 6.84
CA PRO A 21 11.14 -1.35 5.38
C PRO A 21 10.41 -0.23 4.62
N SER A 22 9.35 0.33 5.23
CA SER A 22 8.60 1.43 4.61
C SER A 22 9.48 2.62 4.28
N LEU A 23 10.46 2.94 5.14
CA LEU A 23 11.34 4.09 4.91
C LEU A 23 12.19 3.88 3.65
N THR A 24 12.69 2.67 3.44
CA THR A 24 13.46 2.34 2.24
C THR A 24 12.58 2.42 0.99
N VAL A 25 11.38 1.86 1.06
CA VAL A 25 10.44 1.90 -0.06
C VAL A 25 10.06 3.34 -0.41
N ILE A 26 9.72 4.13 0.60
CA ILE A 26 9.33 5.54 0.40
C ILE A 26 10.49 6.31 -0.23
N ASP A 27 11.70 6.15 0.31
CA ASP A 27 12.87 6.85 -0.22
C ASP A 27 13.09 6.53 -1.70
N HIS A 28 12.99 5.24 -2.05
CA HIS A 28 13.14 4.81 -3.43
C HIS A 28 12.06 5.42 -4.34
N LEU A 29 10.80 5.38 -3.92
CA LEU A 29 9.70 5.94 -4.70
C LEU A 29 9.87 7.45 -4.90
N LEU A 30 10.27 8.17 -3.87
CA LEU A 30 10.48 9.62 -3.96
C LEU A 30 11.64 9.95 -4.91
N ARG A 31 12.70 9.16 -4.90
CA ARG A 31 13.82 9.36 -5.83
C ARG A 31 13.39 9.18 -7.27
N GLU A 32 12.42 8.31 -7.52
CA GLU A 32 11.89 8.08 -8.87
C GLU A 32 10.82 9.09 -9.26
N GLY A 33 10.60 10.11 -8.43
CA GLY A 33 9.65 11.16 -8.75
C GLY A 33 8.20 10.85 -8.39
N ALA A 34 7.95 9.80 -7.63
CA ALA A 34 6.59 9.42 -7.26
C ALA A 34 6.05 10.30 -6.13
N ILE A 35 4.72 10.40 -6.08
CA ILE A 35 3.99 10.98 -4.96
C ILE A 35 3.52 9.83 -4.09
N VAL A 36 3.70 9.93 -2.78
CA VAL A 36 3.34 8.86 -1.84
C VAL A 36 2.32 9.37 -0.83
N THR A 37 1.25 8.63 -0.64
CA THR A 37 0.27 8.85 0.43
C THR A 37 0.23 7.59 1.29
N ALA A 38 0.53 7.73 2.58
CA ALA A 38 0.67 6.59 3.47
C ALA A 38 -0.41 6.58 4.55
N TYR A 39 -0.73 5.37 5.00
CA TYR A 39 -1.60 5.17 6.15
C TYR A 39 -1.06 4.07 7.06
N ASP A 40 -1.13 4.31 8.35
CA ASP A 40 -0.81 3.32 9.40
C ASP A 40 -1.68 3.62 10.61
N PRO A 41 -2.29 2.61 11.26
CA PRO A 41 -3.16 2.85 12.41
C PRO A 41 -2.49 3.52 13.61
N VAL A 42 -1.16 3.37 13.76
CA VAL A 42 -0.45 3.80 14.96
C VAL A 42 0.75 4.69 14.66
N ALA A 43 1.48 4.44 13.57
CA ALA A 43 2.82 4.98 13.37
C ALA A 43 2.90 6.30 12.61
N MET A 44 1.76 6.91 12.23
CA MET A 44 1.83 8.12 11.38
C MET A 44 2.51 9.30 12.08
N GLU A 45 2.29 9.50 13.36
CA GLU A 45 2.94 10.59 14.10
C GLU A 45 4.47 10.44 14.08
N GLU A 46 4.96 9.23 14.34
CA GLU A 46 6.39 8.97 14.34
C GLU A 46 6.97 9.09 12.93
N ALA A 47 6.25 8.63 11.92
CA ALA A 47 6.68 8.75 10.54
C ALA A 47 6.74 10.22 10.11
N LYS A 48 5.83 11.06 10.58
CA LYS A 48 5.86 12.50 10.27
C LYS A 48 7.12 13.17 10.81
N ARG A 49 7.60 12.75 11.98
CA ARG A 49 8.83 13.29 12.53
C ARG A 49 10.03 13.00 11.64
N ILE A 50 10.04 11.82 11.02
CA ILE A 50 11.14 11.37 10.18
C ILE A 50 11.04 11.95 8.77
N LEU A 51 9.84 11.91 8.19
CA LEU A 51 9.63 12.21 6.78
C LEU A 51 9.16 13.63 6.52
N GLY A 52 8.60 14.30 7.54
CA GLY A 52 8.08 15.65 7.39
C GLY A 52 6.98 15.69 6.34
N ASP A 53 7.05 16.64 5.43
CA ASP A 53 6.08 16.85 4.37
C ASP A 53 6.51 16.23 3.04
N ARG A 54 7.50 15.33 3.06
CA ARG A 54 7.95 14.64 1.85
C ARG A 54 6.89 13.70 1.28
N ILE A 55 5.97 13.23 2.13
CA ILE A 55 4.83 12.41 1.73
C ILE A 55 3.57 12.98 2.37
N SER A 56 2.40 12.50 1.92
CA SER A 56 1.12 12.81 2.53
C SER A 56 0.67 11.66 3.41
N PHE A 57 -0.18 11.95 4.40
CA PHE A 57 -0.72 10.95 5.32
C PHE A 57 -2.23 10.93 5.20
N ALA A 58 -2.80 9.74 5.05
CA ALA A 58 -4.22 9.55 4.86
C ALA A 58 -4.95 9.31 6.18
N ARG A 59 -6.27 9.52 6.16
CA ARG A 59 -7.11 9.32 7.33
C ARG A 59 -7.46 7.85 7.55
N ASP A 60 -7.52 7.08 6.49
CA ASP A 60 -7.84 5.66 6.54
C ASP A 60 -7.31 4.96 5.28
N VAL A 61 -7.54 3.64 5.19
CA VAL A 61 -7.06 2.84 4.07
C VAL A 61 -7.64 3.29 2.74
N TYR A 62 -8.89 3.73 2.71
CA TYR A 62 -9.55 4.15 1.47
C TYR A 62 -9.05 5.52 1.00
N ASP A 63 -8.95 6.47 1.94
CA ASP A 63 -8.41 7.79 1.65
C ASP A 63 -7.02 7.70 1.01
N ALA A 64 -6.20 6.77 1.50
CA ALA A 64 -4.86 6.57 0.94
C ALA A 64 -4.89 6.14 -0.51
N CYS A 65 -5.92 5.43 -0.94
CA CYS A 65 -6.00 4.84 -2.27
C CYS A 65 -6.58 5.77 -3.35
N ILE A 66 -7.09 6.94 -2.96
CA ILE A 66 -7.70 7.87 -3.94
C ILE A 66 -6.66 8.26 -5.00
N ASP A 67 -7.00 8.03 -6.27
CA ASP A 67 -6.18 8.36 -7.44
C ASP A 67 -4.81 7.66 -7.45
N ALA A 68 -4.66 6.58 -6.69
CA ALA A 68 -3.38 5.87 -6.66
C ALA A 68 -3.19 5.01 -7.90
N ASP A 69 -1.97 4.98 -8.40
CA ASP A 69 -1.58 4.11 -9.51
C ASP A 69 -1.20 2.72 -9.03
N ALA A 70 -0.84 2.59 -7.75
CA ALA A 70 -0.55 1.31 -7.13
C ALA A 70 -0.69 1.42 -5.62
N LEU A 71 -0.99 0.29 -4.98
CA LEU A 71 -1.02 0.14 -3.53
C LEU A 71 0.14 -0.76 -3.12
N VAL A 72 0.94 -0.32 -2.15
CA VAL A 72 2.06 -1.09 -1.60
C VAL A 72 1.74 -1.42 -0.15
N ILE A 73 1.82 -2.70 0.21
CA ILE A 73 1.57 -3.16 1.58
C ILE A 73 2.89 -3.57 2.20
N VAL A 74 3.25 -2.90 3.29
CA VAL A 74 4.57 -3.05 3.92
C VAL A 74 4.48 -3.64 5.33
N THR A 75 3.33 -3.51 5.99
CA THR A 75 3.10 -4.06 7.32
C THR A 75 1.79 -4.83 7.32
N GLU A 76 1.73 -5.96 8.04
CA GLU A 76 0.57 -6.86 8.00
C GLU A 76 -0.45 -6.59 9.11
N TRP A 77 -0.94 -5.34 9.21
CA TRP A 77 -2.03 -5.05 10.13
C TRP A 77 -3.28 -5.86 9.77
N ALA A 78 -4.01 -6.30 10.80
CA ALA A 78 -5.23 -7.09 10.59
C ALA A 78 -6.24 -6.35 9.70
N GLU A 79 -6.39 -5.03 9.88
CA GLU A 79 -7.36 -4.27 9.09
C GLU A 79 -7.02 -4.18 7.59
N PHE A 80 -5.77 -4.47 7.21
CA PHE A 80 -5.38 -4.47 5.80
C PHE A 80 -5.82 -5.75 5.08
N ARG A 81 -6.21 -6.79 5.83
CA ARG A 81 -6.54 -8.09 5.23
C ARG A 81 -7.92 -8.13 4.60
N THR A 82 -8.85 -7.34 5.11
CA THR A 82 -10.25 -7.42 4.71
C THR A 82 -10.86 -6.07 4.33
N PRO A 83 -10.20 -5.30 3.46
CA PRO A 83 -10.83 -4.07 2.95
C PRO A 83 -11.95 -4.43 1.98
N THR A 84 -12.78 -3.47 1.66
CA THR A 84 -13.74 -3.63 0.57
C THR A 84 -13.01 -3.38 -0.75
N PHE A 85 -12.58 -4.46 -1.41
CA PHE A 85 -11.77 -4.35 -2.63
C PHE A 85 -12.46 -3.63 -3.76
N ARG A 86 -13.79 -3.74 -3.84
CA ARG A 86 -14.54 -3.03 -4.86
C ARG A 86 -14.40 -1.51 -4.70
N VAL A 87 -14.41 -1.03 -3.45
CA VAL A 87 -14.22 0.40 -3.17
C VAL A 87 -12.81 0.81 -3.54
N ILE A 88 -11.82 0.05 -3.11
CA ILE A 88 -10.41 0.33 -3.44
C ILE A 88 -10.22 0.41 -4.95
N GLY A 89 -10.75 -0.55 -5.68
CA GLY A 89 -10.62 -0.59 -7.14
C GLY A 89 -11.23 0.61 -7.83
N LYS A 90 -12.32 1.15 -7.29
CA LYS A 90 -12.95 2.35 -7.85
C LYS A 90 -12.18 3.62 -7.53
N LEU A 91 -11.51 3.67 -6.39
CA LEU A 91 -10.75 4.86 -5.98
C LEU A 91 -9.42 4.97 -6.71
N MET A 92 -8.81 3.85 -7.07
CA MET A 92 -7.50 3.82 -7.71
C MET A 92 -7.60 4.08 -9.21
N ASN A 93 -6.55 4.69 -9.75
CA ASN A 93 -6.41 4.84 -11.21
C ASN A 93 -6.09 3.51 -11.87
N SER A 94 -5.39 2.63 -11.18
CA SER A 94 -5.02 1.30 -11.68
C SER A 94 -5.15 0.31 -10.54
N LYS A 95 -5.77 -0.84 -10.82
CA LYS A 95 -5.97 -1.91 -9.82
C LYS A 95 -4.70 -2.75 -9.70
N THR A 96 -3.68 -2.16 -9.11
CA THR A 96 -2.36 -2.79 -8.96
C THR A 96 -1.93 -2.79 -7.51
N ILE A 97 -1.56 -3.95 -6.98
CA ILE A 97 -1.13 -4.13 -5.59
C ILE A 97 0.23 -4.80 -5.55
N PHE A 98 1.17 -4.21 -4.79
CA PHE A 98 2.44 -4.82 -4.43
C PHE A 98 2.37 -5.20 -2.96
N ASP A 99 2.29 -6.49 -2.68
CA ASP A 99 2.08 -7.01 -1.32
C ASP A 99 3.39 -7.58 -0.77
N GLY A 100 4.08 -6.80 0.01
CA GLY A 100 5.35 -7.20 0.60
C GLY A 100 5.22 -8.14 1.80
N ARG A 101 3.98 -8.45 2.22
CA ARG A 101 3.74 -9.28 3.41
C ARG A 101 2.90 -10.52 3.11
N ASN A 102 2.52 -10.72 1.84
CA ASN A 102 1.77 -11.89 1.38
C ASN A 102 0.47 -12.08 2.16
N ILE A 103 -0.28 -10.99 2.37
CA ILE A 103 -1.50 -11.06 3.17
C ILE A 103 -2.74 -11.44 2.36
N TYR A 104 -2.65 -11.43 1.03
CA TYR A 104 -3.79 -11.81 0.17
C TYR A 104 -3.47 -13.10 -0.59
N GLU A 105 -4.53 -13.78 -1.04
CA GLU A 105 -4.41 -14.96 -1.87
C GLU A 105 -4.41 -14.58 -3.35
N PRO A 106 -3.45 -15.08 -4.14
CA PRO A 106 -3.41 -14.74 -5.57
C PRO A 106 -4.69 -15.05 -6.32
N GLU A 107 -5.36 -16.16 -5.98
CA GLU A 107 -6.62 -16.56 -6.64
C GLU A 107 -7.71 -15.53 -6.40
N GLU A 108 -7.80 -14.99 -5.19
CA GLU A 108 -8.77 -13.95 -4.86
C GLU A 108 -8.49 -12.67 -5.65
N MET A 109 -7.22 -12.30 -5.75
CA MET A 109 -6.83 -11.12 -6.50
C MET A 109 -7.14 -11.26 -7.98
N GLN A 110 -6.98 -12.46 -8.51
CA GLN A 110 -7.35 -12.76 -9.90
C GLN A 110 -8.85 -12.61 -10.12
N GLU A 111 -9.66 -13.15 -9.22
CA GLU A 111 -11.12 -13.03 -9.31
C GLU A 111 -11.59 -11.58 -9.25
N LEU A 112 -10.92 -10.77 -8.44
CA LEU A 112 -11.23 -9.35 -8.28
C LEU A 112 -10.62 -8.49 -9.39
N ASN A 113 -9.89 -9.10 -10.30
CA ASN A 113 -9.25 -8.45 -11.45
C ASN A 113 -8.20 -7.41 -11.06
N PHE A 114 -7.44 -7.70 -10.00
CA PHE A 114 -6.27 -6.92 -9.63
C PHE A 114 -5.02 -7.50 -10.26
N THR A 115 -4.12 -6.62 -10.69
CA THR A 115 -2.73 -7.01 -10.93
C THR A 115 -2.06 -7.06 -9.58
N TYR A 116 -1.47 -8.20 -9.23
CA TYR A 116 -1.03 -8.46 -7.87
C TYR A 116 0.36 -9.10 -7.86
N TYR A 117 1.27 -8.45 -7.19
CA TYR A 117 2.64 -8.93 -7.01
C TYR A 117 2.87 -9.21 -5.53
N SER A 118 3.42 -10.37 -5.22
CA SER A 118 3.73 -10.77 -3.85
C SER A 118 5.11 -11.41 -3.79
N ILE A 119 5.53 -11.80 -2.59
CA ILE A 119 6.89 -12.31 -2.39
C ILE A 119 6.92 -13.82 -2.63
N GLY A 120 7.79 -14.24 -3.56
CA GLY A 120 8.02 -15.68 -3.81
C GLY A 120 6.85 -16.40 -4.46
N ARG A 121 5.88 -15.69 -5.01
CA ARG A 121 4.72 -16.28 -5.68
C ARG A 121 4.59 -15.71 -7.08
N LYS A 122 3.95 -16.47 -7.96
CA LYS A 122 3.74 -16.06 -9.34
C LYS A 122 2.85 -14.81 -9.38
N PRO A 123 3.20 -13.78 -10.15
CA PRO A 123 2.35 -12.60 -10.29
C PRO A 123 1.00 -12.92 -10.92
N VAL A 124 0.00 -12.17 -10.51
CA VAL A 124 -1.33 -12.17 -11.12
C VAL A 124 -1.44 -10.90 -11.95
N VAL A 125 -1.82 -11.04 -13.21
CA VAL A 125 -1.98 -9.88 -14.09
C VAL A 125 -3.47 -9.78 -14.45
N ALA A 126 -4.04 -8.60 -14.24
CA ALA A 126 -5.44 -8.35 -14.58
C ALA A 126 -5.63 -8.58 -16.10
N SER A 127 -6.60 -9.43 -16.44
CA SER A 127 -6.80 -9.87 -17.81
C SER A 127 -7.97 -9.18 -18.51
N LYS A 128 -8.77 -8.41 -17.78
CA LYS A 128 -9.96 -7.76 -18.32
C LYS A 128 -9.90 -6.27 -18.12
N LYS A 129 -10.39 -5.54 -19.13
CA LYS A 129 -10.63 -4.12 -18.96
C LYS A 129 -11.94 -3.93 -18.23
N GLU A 130 -11.95 -3.03 -17.27
CA GLU A 130 -13.17 -2.60 -16.62
C GLU A 130 -13.90 -1.65 -17.58
N LEU A 131 -15.18 -1.90 -17.78
CA LEU A 131 -16.02 -1.06 -18.62
C LEU A 131 -16.83 -0.10 -17.76
#